data_0eab40ddf8c59b34011112339899bca9
#
_entry.id   0eab40ddf8c59b34011112339899bca9
#
_cell.length_a   1.000
_cell.length_b   1.000
_cell.length_c   1.000
_cell.angle_alpha   90.00
_cell.angle_beta   90.00
_cell.angle_gamma   90.00
#
_symmetry.space_group_name_H-M   'P 1'
#
loop_
_entity.id
_entity.type
_entity.pdbx_description
1 polymer ?
#
loop_
_entity_poly.entity_id
_entity_poly.type
_entity_poly.pdbx_seq_one_letter_code
_entity_poly.pdbx_strand_id
1 'polypeptide(L)'
;MIIRSEEIYKKANSIVRSCGTRDTLKIARELGIYVHYIDTLNDLLGMYTYRHKERHILLNSGMEHMVMQMVCGHEIGHDVFHRDLAKKGNALPEFTLFDMRSKPEYVANAF
;
A
#
# COMPACT_ATOMS: atom_id res chain seq x y z
N MET A 1 16.80 -8.14 -2.20
CA MET A 1 17.30 -6.77 -2.35
C MET A 1 17.14 -6.02 -1.03
N ILE A 2 18.18 -5.32 -0.60
CA ILE A 2 18.12 -4.48 0.59
C ILE A 2 17.85 -3.06 0.14
N ILE A 3 16.74 -2.48 0.61
CA ILE A 3 16.38 -1.11 0.30
C ILE A 3 16.74 -0.26 1.53
N ARG A 4 17.56 0.76 1.33
CA ARG A 4 17.96 1.66 2.40
C ARG A 4 16.83 2.63 2.74
N SER A 5 16.73 3.02 4.00
CA SER A 5 15.70 3.96 4.46
C SER A 5 15.70 5.26 3.66
N GLU A 6 16.87 5.78 3.32
CA GLU A 6 17.01 7.00 2.51
C GLU A 6 16.34 6.84 1.14
N GLU A 7 16.53 5.68 0.49
CA GLU A 7 15.94 5.41 -0.81
C GLU A 7 14.43 5.32 -0.72
N ILE A 8 13.92 4.73 0.36
CA ILE A 8 12.49 4.61 0.61
C ILE A 8 11.87 6.00 0.75
N TYR A 9 12.46 6.86 1.59
CA TYR A 9 11.95 8.21 1.81
C TYR A 9 12.06 9.07 0.56
N LYS A 10 13.15 8.94 -0.19
CA LYS A 10 13.31 9.65 -1.47
C LYS A 10 12.21 9.27 -2.44
N LYS A 11 11.92 7.97 -2.56
CA LYS A 11 10.90 7.48 -3.47
C LYS A 11 9.52 7.96 -3.04
N ALA A 12 9.20 7.86 -1.75
CA ALA A 12 7.93 8.31 -1.22
C ALA A 12 7.74 9.82 -1.45
N ASN A 13 8.75 10.61 -1.16
CA ASN A 13 8.70 12.06 -1.36
C ASN A 13 8.56 12.43 -2.84
N SER A 14 9.24 11.69 -3.72
CA SER A 14 9.13 11.89 -5.17
C SER A 14 7.70 11.64 -5.64
N ILE A 15 7.05 10.60 -5.14
CA ILE A 15 5.68 10.26 -5.51
C ILE A 15 4.71 11.34 -5.00
N VAL A 16 4.84 11.76 -3.75
CA VAL A 16 4.02 12.83 -3.19
C VAL A 16 4.16 14.11 -4.00
N ARG A 17 5.38 14.46 -4.36
CA ARG A 17 5.65 15.66 -5.15
C ARG A 17 5.06 15.55 -6.55
N SER A 18 5.21 14.41 -7.19
CA SER A 18 4.68 14.15 -8.52
C SER A 18 3.16 14.19 -8.56
N CYS A 19 2.50 13.64 -7.54
CA CYS A 19 1.04 13.61 -7.46
C CYS A 19 0.45 14.92 -6.92
N GLY A 20 1.27 15.77 -6.32
CA GLY A 20 0.83 17.05 -5.79
C GLY A 20 -0.07 16.95 -4.56
N THR A 21 -0.05 15.82 -3.86
CA THR A 21 -0.90 15.60 -2.68
C THR A 21 -0.29 14.57 -1.76
N ARG A 22 -0.69 14.61 -0.50
CA ARG A 22 -0.40 13.58 0.50
C ARG A 22 -1.61 12.68 0.78
N ASP A 23 -2.73 12.93 0.11
CA ASP A 23 -3.91 12.08 0.20
C ASP A 23 -3.59 10.75 -0.51
N THR A 24 -3.43 9.69 0.25
CA THR A 24 -3.01 8.39 -0.27
C THR A 24 -4.03 7.77 -1.22
N LEU A 25 -5.31 8.03 -1.01
CA LEU A 25 -6.36 7.56 -1.93
C LEU A 25 -6.23 8.22 -3.30
N LYS A 26 -5.92 9.52 -3.33
CA LYS A 26 -5.66 10.22 -4.59
C LYS A 26 -4.36 9.74 -5.24
N ILE A 27 -3.32 9.54 -4.44
CA ILE A 27 -2.04 9.01 -4.92
C ILE A 27 -2.25 7.66 -5.60
N ALA A 28 -2.99 6.75 -4.97
CA ALA A 28 -3.25 5.44 -5.55
C ALA A 28 -3.92 5.56 -6.92
N ARG A 29 -4.92 6.42 -7.04
CA ARG A 29 -5.61 6.65 -8.33
C ARG A 29 -4.68 7.24 -9.38
N GLU A 30 -3.86 8.22 -9.00
CA GLU A 30 -2.89 8.83 -9.92
C GLU A 30 -1.85 7.83 -10.40
N LEU A 31 -1.49 6.85 -9.57
CA LEU A 31 -0.57 5.79 -9.95
C LEU A 31 -1.24 4.70 -10.79
N GLY A 32 -2.54 4.78 -11.03
CA GLY A 32 -3.28 3.79 -11.80
C GLY A 32 -3.62 2.53 -11.01
N ILE A 33 -3.69 2.63 -9.70
CA ILE A 33 -4.07 1.51 -8.83
C ILE A 33 -5.58 1.56 -8.60
N TYR A 34 -6.24 0.42 -8.75
CA TYR A 34 -7.67 0.30 -8.45
C TYR A 34 -7.87 0.14 -6.95
N VAL A 35 -8.65 1.02 -6.36
CA VAL A 35 -8.94 0.98 -4.91
C VAL A 35 -10.36 0.45 -4.70
N HIS A 36 -10.49 -0.57 -3.87
CA HIS A 36 -11.76 -1.22 -3.54
C HIS A 36 -12.04 -1.09 -2.05
N TYR A 37 -13.29 -0.77 -1.70
CA TYR A 37 -13.74 -0.67 -0.31
C TYR A 37 -14.59 -1.90 -0.01
N ILE A 38 -14.12 -2.73 0.92
CA ILE A 38 -14.71 -4.04 1.22
C ILE A 38 -15.20 -4.05 2.65
N ASP A 39 -16.45 -4.43 2.87
CA ASP A 39 -17.04 -4.48 4.20
C ASP A 39 -16.92 -5.86 4.88
N THR A 40 -16.40 -6.84 4.18
CA THR A 40 -16.29 -8.23 4.67
C THR A 40 -14.86 -8.67 4.96
N LEU A 41 -13.92 -7.74 5.09
CA LEU A 41 -12.53 -8.09 5.38
C LEU A 41 -12.29 -8.50 6.84
N ASN A 42 -13.28 -8.34 7.71
CA ASN A 42 -13.17 -8.69 9.14
C ASN A 42 -12.02 -7.95 9.82
N ASP A 43 -11.00 -8.67 10.30
CA ASP A 43 -9.87 -8.08 11.00
C ASP A 43 -8.79 -7.52 10.09
N LEU A 44 -8.93 -7.74 8.79
CA LEU A 44 -7.97 -7.21 7.84
C LEU A 44 -8.25 -5.76 7.54
N LEU A 45 -7.22 -4.93 7.58
CA LEU A 45 -7.35 -3.51 7.27
C LEU A 45 -7.14 -3.23 5.79
N GLY A 46 -6.27 -4.00 5.14
CA GLY A 46 -6.02 -3.81 3.72
C GLY A 46 -5.24 -4.95 3.10
N MET A 47 -5.21 -4.95 1.78
CA MET A 47 -4.50 -5.96 0.99
C MET A 47 -4.06 -5.34 -0.33
N TYR A 48 -2.87 -5.72 -0.79
CA TYR A 48 -2.40 -5.38 -2.12
C TYR A 48 -2.33 -6.64 -2.98
N THR A 49 -2.83 -6.55 -4.20
CA THR A 49 -2.75 -7.67 -5.13
C THR A 49 -2.48 -7.19 -6.56
N TYR A 50 -1.86 -8.05 -7.35
CA TYR A 50 -1.57 -7.82 -8.76
C TYR A 50 -2.20 -8.97 -9.54
N ARG A 51 -3.19 -8.66 -10.38
CA ARG A 51 -3.88 -9.67 -11.19
C ARG A 51 -4.18 -9.15 -12.58
N HIS A 52 -3.99 -9.99 -13.57
CA HIS A 52 -4.30 -9.66 -14.97
C HIS A 52 -3.65 -8.35 -15.42
N LYS A 53 -2.39 -8.11 -14.97
CA LYS A 53 -1.64 -6.89 -15.25
C LYS A 53 -2.24 -5.65 -14.61
N GLU A 54 -3.16 -5.82 -13.69
CA GLU A 54 -3.78 -4.72 -12.94
C GLU A 54 -3.37 -4.76 -11.48
N ARG A 55 -3.22 -3.58 -10.89
CA ARG A 55 -2.83 -3.40 -9.49
C ARG A 55 -4.04 -2.98 -8.69
N HIS A 56 -4.27 -3.69 -7.59
CA HIS A 56 -5.45 -3.47 -6.77
C HIS A 56 -5.07 -3.30 -5.31
N ILE A 57 -5.72 -2.34 -4.66
CA ILE A 57 -5.67 -2.18 -3.21
C ILE A 57 -7.08 -2.40 -2.69
N LEU A 58 -7.22 -3.30 -1.72
CA LEU A 58 -8.48 -3.54 -1.04
C LEU A 58 -8.39 -2.96 0.36
N LEU A 59 -9.36 -2.16 0.74
CA LEU A 59 -9.40 -1.48 2.03
C LEU A 59 -10.67 -1.86 2.79
N ASN A 60 -10.52 -2.09 4.08
CA ASN A 60 -11.66 -2.33 4.95
C ASN A 60 -12.47 -1.04 5.07
N SER A 61 -13.74 -1.09 4.67
CA SER A 61 -14.59 0.10 4.63
C SER A 61 -14.96 0.63 6.01
N GLY A 62 -14.78 -0.17 7.07
CA GLY A 62 -15.11 0.23 8.43
C GLY A 62 -14.04 1.05 9.15
N MET A 63 -12.95 1.39 8.49
CA MET A 63 -11.87 2.18 9.10
C MET A 63 -12.20 3.66 9.17
N GLU A 64 -11.68 4.33 10.20
CA GLU A 64 -11.66 5.78 10.24
C GLU A 64 -10.83 6.34 9.09
N HIS A 65 -11.14 7.56 8.68
CA HIS A 65 -10.47 8.19 7.55
C HIS A 65 -8.94 8.23 7.68
N MET A 66 -8.44 8.62 8.86
CA MET A 66 -6.99 8.70 9.08
C MET A 66 -6.31 7.33 9.01
N VAL A 67 -6.97 6.31 9.56
CA VAL A 67 -6.47 4.93 9.49
C VAL A 67 -6.49 4.45 8.05
N MET A 68 -7.54 4.74 7.32
CA MET A 68 -7.65 4.38 5.90
C MET A 68 -6.54 5.02 5.08
N GLN A 69 -6.22 6.28 5.33
CA GLN A 69 -5.11 6.97 4.68
C GLN A 69 -3.78 6.27 4.94
N MET A 70 -3.54 5.88 6.18
CA MET A 70 -2.32 5.19 6.57
C MET A 70 -2.22 3.80 5.93
N VAL A 71 -3.31 3.04 5.97
CA VAL A 71 -3.34 1.70 5.37
C VAL A 71 -3.18 1.78 3.87
N CYS A 72 -3.84 2.72 3.21
CA CYS A 72 -3.68 2.93 1.77
C CYS A 72 -2.23 3.26 1.42
N GLY A 73 -1.59 4.13 2.19
CA GLY A 73 -0.18 4.46 1.99
C GLY A 73 0.72 3.24 2.13
N HIS A 74 0.42 2.39 3.10
CA HIS A 74 1.11 1.13 3.31
C HIS A 74 0.99 0.23 2.07
N GLU A 75 -0.20 0.11 1.51
CA GLU A 75 -0.43 -0.72 0.33
C GLU A 75 0.22 -0.13 -0.93
N ILE A 76 0.27 1.19 -1.05
CA ILE A 76 1.04 1.85 -2.10
C ILE A 76 2.52 1.47 -1.98
N GLY A 77 3.03 1.38 -0.76
CA GLY A 77 4.40 0.93 -0.53
C GLY A 77 4.65 -0.46 -1.10
N HIS A 78 3.70 -1.38 -0.94
CA HIS A 78 3.79 -2.69 -1.56
C HIS A 78 3.82 -2.60 -3.08
N ASP A 79 2.99 -1.74 -3.67
CA ASP A 79 3.00 -1.54 -5.13
C ASP A 79 4.36 -1.06 -5.62
N VAL A 80 4.97 -0.14 -4.89
CA VAL A 80 6.24 0.48 -5.32
C VAL A 80 7.44 -0.42 -5.06
N PHE A 81 7.49 -1.09 -3.91
CA PHE A 81 8.69 -1.81 -3.48
C PHE A 81 8.58 -3.34 -3.56
N HIS A 82 7.36 -3.89 -3.59
CA HIS A 82 7.14 -5.33 -3.50
C HIS A 82 6.26 -5.90 -4.61
N ARG A 83 6.10 -5.15 -5.72
CA ARG A 83 5.25 -5.56 -6.83
C ARG A 83 5.65 -6.93 -7.40
N ASP A 84 6.93 -7.21 -7.46
CA ASP A 84 7.42 -8.46 -8.02
C ASP A 84 6.96 -9.68 -7.22
N LEU A 85 6.79 -9.54 -5.91
CA LEU A 85 6.27 -10.62 -5.07
C LEU A 85 4.80 -10.89 -5.42
N ALA A 86 4.01 -9.84 -5.65
CA ALA A 86 2.62 -9.97 -6.03
C ALA A 86 2.46 -10.56 -7.43
N LYS A 87 3.36 -10.22 -8.37
CA LYS A 87 3.35 -10.75 -9.73
C LYS A 87 3.54 -12.26 -9.78
N LYS A 88 4.23 -12.81 -8.79
CA LYS A 88 4.46 -14.26 -8.71
C LYS A 88 3.24 -15.03 -8.20
N GLY A 89 2.08 -14.39 -8.14
CA GLY A 89 0.83 -15.01 -7.71
C GLY A 89 0.63 -15.02 -6.20
N ASN A 90 1.53 -14.38 -5.45
CA ASN A 90 1.40 -14.28 -4.00
C ASN A 90 0.65 -13.01 -3.64
N ALA A 91 -0.51 -13.14 -3.00
CA ALA A 91 -1.12 -12.00 -2.33
C ALA A 91 -0.14 -11.55 -1.26
N LEU A 92 0.16 -10.25 -1.20
CA LEU A 92 1.04 -9.75 -0.16
C LEU A 92 0.33 -9.78 1.19
N PRO A 93 1.11 -9.90 2.28
CA PRO A 93 0.53 -10.01 3.61
C PRO A 93 -0.45 -8.88 3.89
N GLU A 94 -1.53 -9.25 4.53
CA GLU A 94 -2.55 -8.31 4.92
C GLU A 94 -2.02 -7.36 5.97
N PHE A 95 -2.43 -6.11 5.89
CA PHE A 95 -2.03 -5.14 6.89
C PHE A 95 -2.90 -5.29 8.12
N THR A 96 -2.30 -5.75 9.22
CA THR A 96 -2.89 -5.72 10.55
C THR A 96 -1.97 -4.91 11.45
N LEU A 97 -2.43 -4.55 12.64
CA LEU A 97 -1.58 -3.82 13.59
C LEU A 97 -0.32 -4.60 13.97
N PHE A 98 -0.39 -5.94 13.98
CA PHE A 98 0.76 -6.80 14.29
C PHE A 98 1.76 -6.86 13.14
N ASP A 99 1.26 -6.82 11.90
CA ASP A 99 2.10 -6.94 10.71
C ASP A 99 2.95 -5.71 10.47
N MET A 100 2.62 -4.58 11.11
CA MET A 100 3.42 -3.36 11.00
C MET A 100 4.87 -3.55 11.42
N ARG A 101 5.16 -4.60 12.17
CA ARG A 101 6.52 -4.91 12.63
C ARG A 101 7.29 -5.81 11.69
N SER A 102 6.65 -6.40 10.69
CA SER A 102 7.35 -7.21 9.72
C SER A 102 8.16 -6.32 8.78
N LYS A 103 9.25 -6.86 8.22
CA LYS A 103 10.18 -6.08 7.43
C LYS A 103 9.55 -5.48 6.17
N PRO A 104 8.79 -6.24 5.36
CA PRO A 104 8.10 -5.65 4.21
C PRO A 104 7.11 -4.57 4.64
N GLU A 105 6.44 -4.78 5.75
CA GLU A 105 5.48 -3.82 6.29
C GLU A 105 6.16 -2.53 6.72
N TYR A 106 7.34 -2.63 7.32
CA TYR A 106 8.13 -1.47 7.70
C TYR A 106 8.50 -0.63 6.47
N VAL A 107 8.92 -1.27 5.39
CA VAL A 107 9.29 -0.58 4.16
C VAL A 107 8.08 0.16 3.57
N ALA A 108 6.93 -0.52 3.51
CA ALA A 108 5.71 0.07 2.98
C ALA A 108 5.24 1.27 3.83
N ASN A 109 5.40 1.21 5.13
CA ASN A 109 4.97 2.27 6.04
C ASN A 109 5.76 3.58 5.89
N ALA A 110 6.79 3.61 5.07
CA ALA A 110 7.51 4.85 4.78
C ALA A 110 6.65 5.87 4.03
N PHE A 111 5.56 5.42 3.42
CA PHE A 111 4.57 6.31 2.84
C PHE A 111 3.68 6.88 3.93
#